data_d2231727439b74761256438c197cf6f5
#
_entry.id   d2231727439b74761256438c197cf6f5
#
_cell.length_a   1.000
_cell.length_b   1.000
_cell.length_c   1.000
_cell.angle_alpha   90.00
_cell.angle_beta   90.00
_cell.angle_gamma   90.00
#
_symmetry.space_group_name_H-M   'P 1'
#
loop_
_entity.id
_entity.type
_entity.pdbx_description
1 polymer ?
#
loop_
_entity_poly.entity_id
_entity_poly.type
_entity_poly.pdbx_seq_one_letter_code
_entity_poly.pdbx_strand_id
1 'polypeptide(L)'
;MAGPAPETTPSTGGTEPAPARPDERRAAGRSRRVRAPLVSALALTLLGAAGTVRAEQLRDSPAAANRALVDTDATARVAGDVGDALTKIFTYSHENTAATERAARDLLAGSASSQYAALFSQVKRQAPDQRLTVTTSVARVGVTRLSGDTARLLVFLDQRIIRGGQDGRGSRGGGGVAAAQLSVTARLQDGHWRIVDIRAS
;
A
#
# COMPACT_ATOMS: atom_id res chain seq x y z
N MET A 1 6.32 80.75 14.72
CA MET A 1 6.44 81.58 13.52
C MET A 1 5.44 81.06 12.54
N ALA A 2 4.33 81.58 12.52
CA ALA A 2 3.80 82.63 11.66
C ALA A 2 3.23 82.00 10.39
N GLY A 3 1.92 81.93 10.34
CA GLY A 3 0.99 81.79 9.25
C GLY A 3 1.14 82.87 8.17
N PRO A 4 0.16 83.22 7.34
CA PRO A 4 -1.29 82.97 7.35
C PRO A 4 -1.89 82.63 5.95
N ALA A 5 -3.21 82.36 5.91
CA ALA A 5 -4.10 82.42 4.75
C ALA A 5 -4.22 83.86 4.15
N PRO A 6 -4.86 84.07 2.99
CA PRO A 6 -6.33 84.27 2.94
C PRO A 6 -7.04 83.74 1.64
N GLU A 7 -8.30 83.32 1.77
CA GLU A 7 -9.56 83.88 1.21
C GLU A 7 -9.58 84.45 -0.19
N THR A 8 -10.50 83.96 -1.03
CA THR A 8 -11.65 84.81 -1.52
C THR A 8 -12.61 84.01 -2.39
N THR A 9 -13.88 83.94 -2.04
CA THR A 9 -15.09 83.82 -2.84
C THR A 9 -15.41 85.12 -3.56
N PRO A 10 -16.44 85.35 -4.35
CA PRO A 10 -17.50 84.54 -4.98
C PRO A 10 -17.79 84.85 -6.47
N SER A 11 -18.72 84.21 -7.15
CA SER A 11 -19.78 84.90 -7.96
C SER A 11 -20.70 83.94 -8.69
N THR A 12 -21.89 83.91 -8.29
CA THR A 12 -23.20 83.98 -8.89
C THR A 12 -23.30 83.94 -10.43
N GLY A 13 -24.16 83.08 -10.96
CA GLY A 13 -24.66 83.15 -12.31
C GLY A 13 -25.69 82.03 -12.56
N GLY A 14 -26.95 82.35 -12.27
CA GLY A 14 -28.08 81.50 -12.56
C GLY A 14 -28.40 81.44 -14.05
N THR A 15 -29.06 80.46 -14.51
CA THR A 15 -30.11 80.47 -15.54
C THR A 15 -30.87 79.15 -15.55
N GLU A 16 -32.10 79.25 -15.61
CA GLU A 16 -33.36 78.58 -15.58
C GLU A 16 -33.51 77.39 -16.59
N PRO A 17 -34.57 76.54 -16.45
CA PRO A 17 -34.61 75.21 -16.94
C PRO A 17 -35.28 75.06 -18.31
N ALA A 18 -34.99 74.01 -19.00
CA ALA A 18 -35.77 73.53 -20.19
C ALA A 18 -35.95 72.00 -20.21
N PRO A 19 -36.93 71.50 -20.89
CA PRO A 19 -37.94 70.55 -20.36
C PRO A 19 -37.59 69.07 -20.51
N ALA A 20 -38.33 68.31 -19.76
CA ALA A 20 -38.36 66.87 -19.73
C ALA A 20 -38.61 66.20 -21.11
N ARG A 21 -37.84 65.17 -21.41
CA ARG A 21 -38.23 64.15 -22.40
C ARG A 21 -38.41 62.80 -21.67
N PRO A 22 -39.50 62.12 -21.96
CA PRO A 22 -39.89 60.91 -21.25
C PRO A 22 -39.24 59.64 -21.78
N ASP A 23 -38.97 58.73 -20.87
CA ASP A 23 -39.03 57.29 -20.99
C ASP A 23 -38.32 56.58 -22.15
N GLU A 24 -37.06 56.22 -21.96
CA GLU A 24 -36.44 55.04 -22.56
C GLU A 24 -35.56 54.23 -21.55
N ARG A 25 -36.03 54.00 -20.36
CA ARG A 25 -35.35 53.14 -19.40
C ARG A 25 -36.23 52.04 -18.81
N ARG A 26 -36.94 51.28 -19.65
CA ARG A 26 -37.70 50.12 -19.17
C ARG A 26 -37.61 48.90 -20.08
N ALA A 27 -36.44 48.49 -20.55
CA ALA A 27 -36.34 47.23 -21.30
C ALA A 27 -35.10 46.38 -20.97
N ALA A 28 -34.20 46.81 -20.05
CA ALA A 28 -32.97 46.04 -19.82
C ALA A 28 -32.94 45.25 -18.49
N GLY A 29 -34.02 45.25 -17.70
CA GLY A 29 -34.00 44.68 -16.33
C GLY A 29 -34.53 43.24 -16.13
N ARG A 30 -35.16 42.66 -17.15
CA ARG A 30 -35.91 41.40 -16.97
C ARG A 30 -35.15 40.12 -17.38
N SER A 31 -34.12 40.21 -18.19
CA SER A 31 -33.34 39.04 -18.63
C SER A 31 -32.20 38.62 -17.69
N ARG A 32 -31.77 39.47 -16.75
CA ARG A 32 -30.68 39.18 -15.81
C ARG A 32 -31.11 38.34 -14.62
N ARG A 33 -32.41 38.41 -14.21
CA ARG A 33 -32.90 37.72 -13.02
C ARG A 33 -33.21 36.25 -13.21
N VAL A 34 -33.40 35.79 -14.44
CA VAL A 34 -33.71 34.38 -14.76
C VAL A 34 -32.43 33.57 -15.05
N ARG A 35 -31.35 34.25 -15.46
CA ARG A 35 -30.07 33.56 -15.75
C ARG A 35 -29.26 33.18 -14.50
N ALA A 36 -29.42 33.94 -13.41
CA ALA A 36 -28.70 33.67 -12.17
C ALA A 36 -29.06 32.31 -11.53
N PRO A 37 -30.34 31.90 -11.39
CA PRO A 37 -30.68 30.61 -10.80
C PRO A 37 -30.31 29.42 -11.72
N LEU A 38 -30.34 29.60 -13.05
CA LEU A 38 -29.93 28.56 -14.00
C LEU A 38 -28.42 28.29 -13.94
N VAL A 39 -27.59 29.33 -13.83
CA VAL A 39 -26.13 29.19 -13.69
C VAL A 39 -25.78 28.56 -12.36
N SER A 40 -26.48 28.92 -11.28
CA SER A 40 -26.25 28.29 -9.96
C SER A 40 -26.67 26.81 -9.96
N ALA A 41 -27.77 26.44 -10.60
CA ALA A 41 -28.21 25.05 -10.72
C ALA A 41 -27.21 24.21 -11.53
N LEU A 42 -26.70 24.74 -12.63
CA LEU A 42 -25.70 24.08 -13.46
C LEU A 42 -24.36 23.90 -12.70
N ALA A 43 -23.92 24.91 -11.95
CA ALA A 43 -22.71 24.81 -11.13
C ALA A 43 -22.84 23.76 -10.03
N LEU A 44 -24.00 23.68 -9.35
CA LEU A 44 -24.27 22.67 -8.34
C LEU A 44 -24.32 21.25 -8.92
N THR A 45 -24.88 21.08 -10.13
CA THR A 45 -24.93 19.80 -10.81
C THR A 45 -23.52 19.34 -11.23
N LEU A 46 -22.68 20.24 -11.73
CA LEU A 46 -21.29 19.94 -12.09
C LEU A 46 -20.43 19.62 -10.88
N LEU A 47 -20.63 20.32 -9.76
CA LEU A 47 -19.97 20.01 -8.50
C LEU A 47 -20.41 18.65 -7.94
N GLY A 48 -21.71 18.31 -8.03
CA GLY A 48 -22.24 17.00 -7.64
C GLY A 48 -21.68 15.88 -8.50
N ALA A 49 -21.62 16.05 -9.82
CA ALA A 49 -21.04 15.06 -10.74
C ALA A 49 -19.53 14.88 -10.52
N ALA A 50 -18.79 15.95 -10.30
CA ALA A 50 -17.38 15.88 -9.97
C ALA A 50 -17.13 15.17 -8.63
N GLY A 51 -18.00 15.37 -7.64
CA GLY A 51 -17.94 14.69 -6.33
C GLY A 51 -18.18 13.18 -6.44
N THR A 52 -19.12 12.74 -7.28
CA THR A 52 -19.39 11.30 -7.47
C THR A 52 -18.25 10.59 -8.19
N VAL A 53 -17.70 11.17 -9.26
CA VAL A 53 -16.52 10.62 -9.96
C VAL A 53 -15.32 10.52 -9.03
N ARG A 54 -15.10 11.51 -8.17
CA ARG A 54 -14.00 11.49 -7.19
C ARG A 54 -14.22 10.43 -6.11
N ALA A 55 -15.48 10.22 -5.68
CA ALA A 55 -15.82 9.18 -4.71
C ALA A 55 -15.61 7.77 -5.27
N GLU A 56 -15.92 7.53 -6.54
CA GLU A 56 -15.63 6.26 -7.22
C GLU A 56 -14.12 6.04 -7.38
N GLN A 57 -13.37 7.04 -7.83
CA GLN A 57 -11.90 6.96 -7.90
C GLN A 57 -11.24 6.67 -6.54
N LEU A 58 -11.80 7.18 -5.44
CA LEU A 58 -11.33 6.88 -4.09
C LEU A 58 -11.69 5.45 -3.66
N ARG A 59 -12.83 4.91 -4.06
CA ARG A 59 -13.21 3.51 -3.80
C ARG A 59 -12.35 2.52 -4.57
N ASP A 60 -11.97 2.86 -5.80
CA ASP A 60 -11.10 2.05 -6.65
C ASP A 60 -9.61 2.28 -6.36
N SER A 61 -9.28 3.15 -5.39
CA SER A 61 -7.89 3.39 -5.01
C SER A 61 -7.26 2.12 -4.43
N PRO A 62 -5.97 1.85 -4.70
CA PRO A 62 -5.27 0.71 -4.12
C PRO A 62 -5.32 0.67 -2.59
N ALA A 63 -5.47 1.81 -1.95
CA ALA A 63 -5.62 1.92 -0.49
C ALA A 63 -6.99 1.44 -0.01
N ALA A 64 -8.09 1.80 -0.72
CA ALA A 64 -9.44 1.34 -0.40
C ALA A 64 -9.62 -0.17 -0.64
N ALA A 65 -8.90 -0.75 -1.60
CA ALA A 65 -8.88 -2.19 -1.85
C ALA A 65 -8.05 -2.98 -0.84
N ASN A 66 -7.29 -2.33 0.05
CA ASN A 66 -6.48 -3.01 1.06
C ASN A 66 -7.31 -3.38 2.28
N ARG A 67 -7.60 -4.67 2.42
CA ARG A 67 -8.38 -5.24 3.53
C ARG A 67 -7.54 -5.61 4.75
N ALA A 68 -6.23 -5.45 4.71
CA ALA A 68 -5.33 -5.88 5.78
C ALA A 68 -5.62 -5.26 7.15
N LEU A 69 -6.20 -4.05 7.18
CA LEU A 69 -6.54 -3.36 8.43
C LEU A 69 -8.01 -3.55 8.85
N VAL A 70 -8.90 -3.93 7.94
CA VAL A 70 -10.35 -3.99 8.21
C VAL A 70 -10.89 -5.42 8.31
N ASP A 71 -10.15 -6.40 7.82
CA ASP A 71 -10.51 -7.83 7.85
C ASP A 71 -9.45 -8.59 8.67
N THR A 72 -9.61 -8.55 9.98
CA THR A 72 -8.65 -9.15 10.92
C THR A 72 -8.56 -10.67 10.76
N ASP A 73 -9.67 -11.34 10.48
CA ASP A 73 -9.71 -12.80 10.35
C ASP A 73 -9.01 -13.27 9.07
N ALA A 74 -9.26 -12.62 7.94
CA ALA A 74 -8.56 -12.92 6.70
C ALA A 74 -7.07 -12.59 6.81
N THR A 75 -6.73 -11.49 7.48
CA THR A 75 -5.35 -11.07 7.71
C THR A 75 -4.62 -12.08 8.61
N ALA A 76 -5.24 -12.55 9.69
CA ALA A 76 -4.67 -13.55 10.57
C ALA A 76 -4.46 -14.90 9.86
N ARG A 77 -5.43 -15.33 9.06
CA ARG A 77 -5.31 -16.57 8.27
C ARG A 77 -4.14 -16.52 7.31
N VAL A 78 -4.05 -15.49 6.46
CA VAL A 78 -2.94 -15.39 5.51
C VAL A 78 -1.59 -15.25 6.20
N ALA A 79 -1.51 -14.55 7.34
CA ALA A 79 -0.30 -14.44 8.12
C ALA A 79 0.14 -15.79 8.69
N GLY A 80 -0.81 -16.60 9.20
CA GLY A 80 -0.57 -17.95 9.68
C GLY A 80 -0.09 -18.88 8.57
N ASP A 81 -0.86 -18.98 7.49
CA ASP A 81 -0.57 -19.88 6.36
C ASP A 81 0.80 -19.59 5.72
N VAL A 82 1.12 -18.30 5.51
CA VAL A 82 2.41 -17.89 4.95
C VAL A 82 3.55 -18.11 5.94
N GLY A 83 3.34 -17.84 7.23
CA GLY A 83 4.32 -18.10 8.28
C GLY A 83 4.67 -19.59 8.39
N ASP A 84 3.67 -20.44 8.40
CA ASP A 84 3.83 -21.90 8.42
C ASP A 84 4.54 -22.40 7.16
N ALA A 85 4.18 -21.87 5.98
CA ALA A 85 4.84 -22.19 4.74
C ALA A 85 6.33 -21.87 4.78
N LEU A 86 6.69 -20.66 5.21
CA LEU A 86 8.09 -20.22 5.33
C LEU A 86 8.87 -21.09 6.34
N THR A 87 8.28 -21.39 7.48
CA THR A 87 8.88 -22.30 8.47
C THR A 87 9.20 -23.65 7.84
N LYS A 88 8.27 -24.24 7.08
CA LYS A 88 8.44 -25.55 6.44
C LYS A 88 9.50 -25.56 5.35
N ILE A 89 9.54 -24.53 4.49
CA ILE A 89 10.49 -24.49 3.37
C ILE A 89 11.91 -24.08 3.78
N PHE A 90 12.08 -23.34 4.89
CA PHE A 90 13.39 -22.90 5.39
C PHE A 90 13.93 -23.75 6.53
N THR A 91 13.17 -24.73 7.01
CA THR A 91 13.66 -25.75 7.95
C THR A 91 14.09 -26.98 7.21
N TYR A 92 15.34 -27.41 7.36
CA TYR A 92 15.85 -28.62 6.74
C TYR A 92 16.93 -29.30 7.57
N SER A 93 17.07 -30.61 7.38
CA SER A 93 18.12 -31.45 7.92
C SER A 93 18.88 -32.11 6.79
N HIS A 94 20.20 -32.28 6.96
CA HIS A 94 21.02 -33.06 6.02
C HIS A 94 20.53 -34.49 5.83
N GLU A 95 19.81 -35.05 6.80
CA GLU A 95 19.26 -36.42 6.74
C GLU A 95 18.00 -36.51 5.88
N ASN A 96 17.21 -35.41 5.75
CA ASN A 96 15.91 -35.45 5.08
C ASN A 96 15.59 -34.15 4.31
N THR A 97 16.37 -33.85 3.29
CA THR A 97 16.10 -32.72 2.39
C THR A 97 14.88 -32.92 1.49
N ALA A 98 14.48 -34.19 1.27
CA ALA A 98 13.34 -34.52 0.40
C ALA A 98 12.00 -34.05 0.97
N ALA A 99 11.84 -34.01 2.28
CA ALA A 99 10.62 -33.47 2.92
C ALA A 99 10.46 -31.98 2.66
N THR A 100 11.54 -31.22 2.77
CA THR A 100 11.55 -29.78 2.51
C THR A 100 11.29 -29.47 1.04
N GLU A 101 11.80 -30.28 0.10
CA GLU A 101 11.51 -30.13 -1.33
C GLU A 101 10.03 -30.40 -1.65
N ARG A 102 9.43 -31.39 -1.02
CA ARG A 102 7.99 -31.65 -1.18
C ARG A 102 7.17 -30.47 -0.70
N ALA A 103 7.47 -29.98 0.51
CA ALA A 103 6.79 -28.81 1.06
C ALA A 103 6.93 -27.60 0.13
N ALA A 104 8.12 -27.37 -0.45
CA ALA A 104 8.33 -26.28 -1.38
C ALA A 104 7.48 -26.41 -2.66
N ARG A 105 7.33 -27.62 -3.22
CA ARG A 105 6.46 -27.84 -4.39
C ARG A 105 5.00 -27.54 -4.10
N ASP A 106 4.54 -27.84 -2.89
CA ASP A 106 3.14 -27.66 -2.51
C ASP A 106 2.82 -26.20 -2.13
N LEU A 107 3.78 -25.51 -1.51
CA LEU A 107 3.58 -24.21 -0.89
C LEU A 107 4.07 -23.02 -1.75
N LEU A 108 4.94 -23.29 -2.74
CA LEU A 108 5.48 -22.26 -3.64
C LEU A 108 4.88 -22.35 -5.03
N ALA A 109 4.78 -21.21 -5.71
CA ALA A 109 4.39 -21.08 -7.10
C ALA A 109 5.14 -19.91 -7.76
N GLY A 110 4.97 -19.75 -9.07
CA GLY A 110 5.55 -18.63 -9.80
C GLY A 110 7.07 -18.52 -9.64
N SER A 111 7.57 -17.27 -9.50
CA SER A 111 9.00 -16.99 -9.35
C SER A 111 9.60 -17.55 -8.06
N ALA A 112 8.82 -17.63 -6.98
CA ALA A 112 9.30 -18.20 -5.72
C ALA A 112 9.72 -19.67 -5.86
N SER A 113 8.99 -20.46 -6.65
CA SER A 113 9.31 -21.87 -6.87
C SER A 113 10.67 -22.04 -7.57
N SER A 114 10.91 -21.32 -8.66
CA SER A 114 12.17 -21.40 -9.42
C SER A 114 13.37 -20.86 -8.64
N GLN A 115 13.21 -19.73 -7.96
CA GLN A 115 14.25 -19.14 -7.13
C GLN A 115 14.64 -20.08 -5.97
N TYR A 116 13.64 -20.62 -5.29
CA TYR A 116 13.86 -21.57 -4.20
C TYR A 116 14.59 -22.83 -4.70
N ALA A 117 14.16 -23.42 -5.82
CA ALA A 117 14.80 -24.61 -6.38
C ALA A 117 16.28 -24.36 -6.70
N ALA A 118 16.63 -23.20 -7.27
CA ALA A 118 18.00 -22.82 -7.55
C ALA A 118 18.85 -22.72 -6.27
N LEU A 119 18.35 -22.02 -5.24
CA LEU A 119 19.03 -21.88 -3.94
C LEU A 119 19.14 -23.21 -3.21
N PHE A 120 18.06 -23.98 -3.14
CA PHE A 120 18.04 -25.24 -2.41
C PHE A 120 18.91 -26.34 -3.05
N SER A 121 19.12 -26.26 -4.37
CA SER A 121 20.08 -27.15 -5.05
C SER A 121 21.51 -26.99 -4.51
N GLN A 122 21.90 -25.79 -4.12
CA GLN A 122 23.21 -25.54 -3.50
C GLN A 122 23.26 -26.10 -2.07
N VAL A 123 22.18 -25.92 -1.30
CA VAL A 123 22.05 -26.49 0.04
C VAL A 123 22.19 -28.02 -0.03
N LYS A 124 21.50 -28.68 -0.96
CA LYS A 124 21.58 -30.15 -1.12
C LYS A 124 22.99 -30.64 -1.40
N ARG A 125 23.80 -29.91 -2.14
CA ARG A 125 25.18 -30.28 -2.42
C ARG A 125 26.11 -30.15 -1.20
N GLN A 126 25.83 -29.19 -0.32
CA GLN A 126 26.73 -28.82 0.79
C GLN A 126 26.25 -29.38 2.14
N ALA A 127 24.95 -29.58 2.32
CA ALA A 127 24.39 -29.98 3.60
C ALA A 127 24.89 -31.34 4.12
N PRO A 128 25.08 -32.39 3.28
CA PRO A 128 25.59 -33.68 3.74
C PRO A 128 27.01 -33.58 4.31
N ASP A 129 27.91 -32.90 3.61
CA ASP A 129 29.32 -32.79 4.00
C ASP A 129 29.50 -32.04 5.33
N GLN A 130 28.66 -31.04 5.56
CA GLN A 130 28.69 -30.21 6.76
C GLN A 130 27.77 -30.73 7.88
N ARG A 131 27.00 -31.78 7.64
CA ARG A 131 25.92 -32.28 8.53
C ARG A 131 25.01 -31.14 9.01
N LEU A 132 24.60 -30.31 8.04
CA LEU A 132 23.91 -29.07 8.32
C LEU A 132 22.44 -29.31 8.63
N THR A 133 22.01 -28.80 9.77
CA THR A 133 20.60 -28.72 10.16
C THR A 133 20.24 -27.26 10.42
N VAL A 134 19.18 -26.79 9.79
CA VAL A 134 18.62 -25.45 9.95
C VAL A 134 17.19 -25.56 10.44
N THR A 135 16.93 -24.93 11.57
CA THR A 135 15.58 -24.75 12.10
C THR A 135 15.20 -23.29 11.97
N THR A 136 14.09 -23.03 11.31
CA THR A 136 13.56 -21.69 11.09
C THR A 136 12.28 -21.51 11.88
N SER A 137 12.16 -20.37 12.55
CA SER A 137 10.94 -19.93 13.21
C SER A 137 10.57 -18.52 12.72
N VAL A 138 9.28 -18.26 12.63
CA VAL A 138 8.77 -16.93 12.31
C VAL A 138 8.72 -16.11 13.59
N ALA A 139 9.54 -15.08 13.68
CA ALA A 139 9.56 -14.14 14.82
C ALA A 139 8.39 -13.16 14.72
N ARG A 140 8.07 -12.68 13.51
CA ARG A 140 6.97 -11.74 13.28
C ARG A 140 6.49 -11.75 11.83
N VAL A 141 5.17 -11.57 11.66
CA VAL A 141 4.53 -11.38 10.34
C VAL A 141 3.70 -10.10 10.38
N GLY A 142 3.83 -9.28 9.37
CA GLY A 142 2.97 -8.14 9.12
C GLY A 142 2.37 -8.21 7.71
N VAL A 143 1.04 -8.22 7.60
CA VAL A 143 0.36 -8.13 6.30
C VAL A 143 0.27 -6.66 5.92
N THR A 144 1.03 -6.25 4.93
CA THR A 144 1.08 -4.86 4.46
C THR A 144 -0.02 -4.55 3.45
N ARG A 145 -0.51 -5.59 2.75
CA ARG A 145 -1.61 -5.49 1.81
C ARG A 145 -2.35 -6.82 1.69
N LEU A 146 -3.67 -6.75 1.70
CA LEU A 146 -4.57 -7.86 1.39
C LEU A 146 -5.65 -7.34 0.43
N SER A 147 -5.71 -7.89 -0.78
CA SER A 147 -6.65 -7.46 -1.82
C SER A 147 -7.06 -8.65 -2.66
N GLY A 148 -8.34 -9.04 -2.56
CA GLY A 148 -8.87 -10.23 -3.23
C GLY A 148 -8.08 -11.48 -2.84
N ASP A 149 -7.49 -12.12 -3.83
CA ASP A 149 -6.69 -13.34 -3.74
C ASP A 149 -5.18 -13.10 -3.56
N THR A 150 -4.76 -11.86 -3.35
CA THR A 150 -3.35 -11.48 -3.26
C THR A 150 -3.03 -10.82 -1.94
N ALA A 151 -1.96 -11.29 -1.29
CA ALA A 151 -1.42 -10.72 -0.06
C ALA A 151 0.05 -10.34 -0.22
N ARG A 152 0.45 -9.22 0.40
CA ARG A 152 1.86 -8.84 0.60
C ARG A 152 2.16 -8.79 2.08
N LEU A 153 3.27 -9.40 2.45
CA LEU A 153 3.67 -9.56 3.83
C LEU A 153 5.13 -9.14 4.01
N LEU A 154 5.41 -8.63 5.20
CA LEU A 154 6.77 -8.48 5.72
C LEU A 154 6.96 -9.51 6.83
N VAL A 155 7.97 -10.35 6.70
CA VAL A 155 8.20 -11.48 7.61
C VAL A 155 9.61 -11.41 8.17
N PHE A 156 9.72 -11.56 9.48
CA PHE A 156 10.98 -11.69 10.20
C PHE A 156 11.15 -13.13 10.64
N LEU A 157 12.28 -13.71 10.29
CA LEU A 157 12.63 -15.10 10.59
C LEU A 157 13.85 -15.14 11.51
N ASP A 158 13.80 -16.06 12.47
CA ASP A 158 14.96 -16.49 13.25
C ASP A 158 15.37 -17.88 12.78
N GLN A 159 16.66 -18.07 12.52
CA GLN A 159 17.24 -19.33 12.09
C GLN A 159 18.30 -19.80 13.06
N ARG A 160 18.18 -21.04 13.49
CA ARG A 160 19.22 -21.74 14.24
C ARG A 160 19.92 -22.73 13.31
N ILE A 161 21.22 -22.59 13.20
CA ILE A 161 22.08 -23.40 12.35
C ILE A 161 22.93 -24.30 13.23
N ILE A 162 22.92 -25.61 12.98
CA ILE A 162 23.75 -26.60 13.68
C ILE A 162 24.58 -27.32 12.63
N ARG A 163 25.89 -27.42 12.88
CA ARG A 163 26.82 -28.20 12.07
C ARG A 163 27.34 -29.36 12.89
N GLY A 164 27.21 -30.59 12.40
CA GLY A 164 27.79 -31.75 13.04
C GLY A 164 29.29 -31.81 12.81
N GLY A 165 30.08 -31.80 13.88
CA GLY A 165 31.53 -32.08 13.81
C GLY A 165 31.78 -33.57 13.57
N GLN A 166 32.81 -33.91 12.76
CA GLN A 166 33.22 -35.29 12.50
C GLN A 166 34.04 -35.92 13.62
N ASP A 167 34.44 -35.19 14.63
CA ASP A 167 35.40 -35.66 15.61
C ASP A 167 34.72 -35.95 16.96
N GLY A 168 34.71 -37.20 17.35
CA GLY A 168 34.27 -37.71 18.67
C GLY A 168 35.06 -37.18 19.86
N ARG A 169 35.79 -36.10 19.71
CA ARG A 169 36.46 -35.33 20.74
C ARG A 169 35.87 -33.93 20.81
N GLY A 170 34.88 -33.71 21.66
CA GLY A 170 34.55 -32.46 22.32
C GLY A 170 34.55 -31.14 21.55
N SER A 171 34.66 -31.15 20.22
CA SER A 171 34.55 -29.93 19.40
C SER A 171 33.09 -29.50 19.39
N ARG A 172 32.80 -28.38 20.04
CA ARG A 172 31.52 -27.67 19.99
C ARG A 172 31.16 -27.52 18.52
N GLY A 173 30.20 -28.31 18.06
CA GLY A 173 29.67 -28.16 16.72
C GLY A 173 29.36 -26.67 16.46
N GLY A 174 29.95 -26.10 15.43
CA GLY A 174 29.78 -24.70 15.12
C GLY A 174 28.29 -24.43 14.83
N GLY A 175 27.60 -23.89 15.80
CA GLY A 175 26.21 -23.43 15.65
C GLY A 175 26.19 -21.93 15.47
N GLY A 176 25.13 -21.43 14.82
CA GLY A 176 24.90 -20.00 14.64
C GLY A 176 23.41 -19.67 14.75
N VAL A 177 23.16 -18.42 15.07
CA VAL A 177 21.82 -17.84 14.97
C VAL A 177 21.89 -16.79 13.87
N ALA A 178 20.90 -16.77 12.98
CA ALA A 178 20.77 -15.77 11.94
C ALA A 178 19.33 -15.24 11.94
N ALA A 179 19.19 -13.97 11.63
CA ALA A 179 17.88 -13.35 11.40
C ALA A 179 17.77 -12.97 9.94
N ALA A 180 16.56 -13.05 9.37
CA ALA A 180 16.28 -12.62 8.02
C ALA A 180 14.98 -11.83 7.99
N GLN A 181 14.96 -10.82 7.12
CA GLN A 181 13.76 -10.06 6.79
C GLN A 181 13.38 -10.35 5.35
N LEU A 182 12.13 -10.72 5.13
CA LEU A 182 11.62 -11.09 3.81
C LEU A 182 10.39 -10.26 3.45
N SER A 183 10.35 -9.76 2.23
CA SER A 183 9.14 -9.28 1.58
C SER A 183 8.54 -10.43 0.77
N VAL A 184 7.32 -10.83 1.09
CA VAL A 184 6.65 -12.00 0.54
C VAL A 184 5.37 -11.58 -0.19
N THR A 185 5.14 -12.12 -1.39
CA THR A 185 3.85 -12.06 -2.05
C THR A 185 3.24 -13.46 -2.09
N ALA A 186 2.00 -13.59 -1.63
CA ALA A 186 1.23 -14.81 -1.66
C ALA A 186 -0.05 -14.64 -2.48
N ARG A 187 -0.52 -15.72 -3.10
CA ARG A 187 -1.80 -15.79 -3.80
C ARG A 187 -2.64 -16.96 -3.28
N LEU A 188 -3.92 -16.71 -3.14
CA LEU A 188 -4.90 -17.73 -2.84
C LEU A 188 -5.18 -18.53 -4.13
N GLN A 189 -4.87 -19.82 -4.12
CA GLN A 189 -5.07 -20.75 -5.23
C GLN A 189 -5.70 -22.03 -4.67
N ASP A 190 -6.81 -22.44 -5.23
CA ASP A 190 -7.53 -23.66 -4.82
C ASP A 190 -7.83 -23.69 -3.31
N GLY A 191 -8.14 -22.55 -2.71
CA GLY A 191 -8.43 -22.41 -1.28
C GLY A 191 -7.19 -22.35 -0.36
N HIS A 192 -5.97 -22.38 -0.90
CA HIS A 192 -4.72 -22.36 -0.15
C HIS A 192 -3.84 -21.16 -0.55
N TRP A 193 -3.20 -20.53 0.43
CA TRP A 193 -2.23 -19.48 0.16
C TRP A 193 -0.91 -20.10 -0.32
N ARG A 194 -0.50 -19.76 -1.55
CA ARG A 194 0.82 -20.11 -2.11
C ARG A 194 1.70 -18.91 -2.22
N ILE A 195 2.95 -19.05 -1.84
CA ILE A 195 3.96 -18.00 -1.97
C ILE A 195 4.42 -17.94 -3.44
N VAL A 196 4.28 -16.77 -4.06
CA VAL A 196 4.60 -16.57 -5.49
C VAL A 196 5.84 -15.73 -5.73
N ASP A 197 6.28 -14.95 -4.74
CA ASP A 197 7.51 -14.15 -4.79
C ASP A 197 8.10 -13.98 -3.39
N ILE A 198 9.43 -14.09 -3.27
CA ILE A 198 10.19 -13.89 -2.03
C ILE A 198 11.38 -13.00 -2.35
N ARG A 199 11.55 -11.93 -1.56
CA ARG A 199 12.70 -11.03 -1.66
C ARG A 199 13.29 -10.80 -0.28
N ALA A 200 14.61 -10.87 -0.17
CA ALA A 200 15.33 -10.36 1.00
C ALA A 200 15.22 -8.83 1.03
N SER A 201 14.99 -8.27 2.20
CA SER A 201 14.80 -6.82 2.42
C SER A 201 15.88 -6.29 3.34
#